data_38f4ccad800d8e5a9a8ae6dc8db02b3b
#
_entry.id   38f4ccad800d8e5a9a8ae6dc8db02b3b
#
_cell.length_a   1.000
_cell.length_b   1.000
_cell.length_c   1.000
_cell.angle_alpha   90.00
_cell.angle_beta   90.00
_cell.angle_gamma   90.00
#
_symmetry.space_group_name_H-M   'P 1'
#
loop_
_entity.id
_entity.type
_entity.pdbx_description
1 polymer ?
#
loop_
_entity_poly.entity_id
_entity_poly.type
_entity_poly.pdbx_seq_one_letter_code
_entity_poly.pdbx_strand_id
1 'polypeptide(L)'
;MDLTRWLEAAGLDTELGLSCPGIDWVIVGGESGPKARPMHPQWVMDIRDQCLAAKVPFFFKQWGEWREPLAGKEFDTSLGRAAKPPAFILSETGTVHCFESSHIVKGKAVIKVDKKTAGRLLDGREWNEVPAC
;
A
#
# COMPACT_ATOMS: atom_id res chain seq x y z
N MET A 1 3.55 -8.68 5.25
CA MET A 1 4.84 -8.54 5.98
C MET A 1 4.52 -8.12 7.40
N ASP A 2 5.05 -8.83 8.38
CA ASP A 2 4.90 -8.46 9.79
C ASP A 2 6.18 -7.73 10.25
N LEU A 3 6.05 -6.45 10.55
CA LEU A 3 7.12 -5.60 11.06
C LEU A 3 7.10 -5.44 12.59
N THR A 4 6.13 -6.07 13.27
CA THR A 4 5.88 -5.85 14.69
C THR A 4 7.13 -6.05 15.55
N ARG A 5 7.88 -7.11 15.31
CA ARG A 5 9.13 -7.41 16.02
C ARG A 5 10.19 -6.31 15.87
N TRP A 6 10.32 -5.72 14.68
CA TRP A 6 11.30 -4.68 14.39
C TRP A 6 10.86 -3.31 14.90
N LEU A 7 9.55 -3.05 14.87
CA LEU A 7 8.97 -1.81 15.34
C LEU A 7 8.92 -1.75 16.86
N GLU A 8 8.66 -2.86 17.52
CA GLU A 8 8.70 -2.95 19.00
C GLU A 8 10.11 -2.76 19.56
N ALA A 9 11.13 -3.27 18.86
CA ALA A 9 12.52 -3.07 19.25
C ALA A 9 12.94 -1.59 19.24
N ALA A 10 12.33 -0.76 18.43
CA ALA A 10 12.60 0.68 18.35
C ALA A 10 12.12 1.47 19.58
N GLY A 11 11.26 0.87 20.43
CA GLY A 11 10.66 1.56 21.57
C GLY A 11 11.12 1.11 22.96
N LEU A 12 12.01 0.13 23.08
CA LEU A 12 12.28 -0.58 24.33
C LEU A 12 13.51 -0.15 25.13
N ASP A 13 14.25 0.86 24.72
CA ASP A 13 15.63 1.07 25.18
C ASP A 13 15.87 2.28 26.07
N THR A 14 14.82 2.88 26.61
CA THR A 14 14.97 4.09 27.41
C THR A 14 15.42 3.85 28.85
N GLU A 15 15.25 2.64 29.39
CA GLU A 15 15.58 2.37 30.79
C GLU A 15 17.00 1.83 31.04
N LEU A 16 17.62 1.24 30.03
CA LEU A 16 18.92 0.58 30.20
C LEU A 16 20.08 1.23 29.42
N GLY A 17 19.81 2.27 28.65
CA GLY A 17 20.84 2.93 27.83
C GLY A 17 21.43 2.05 26.72
N LEU A 18 20.78 0.92 26.44
CA LEU A 18 21.16 0.01 25.38
C LEU A 18 20.35 0.35 24.13
N SER A 19 20.99 0.88 23.10
CA SER A 19 20.37 1.05 21.79
C SER A 19 20.10 -0.32 21.18
N CYS A 20 18.84 -0.74 21.19
CA CYS A 20 18.44 -1.90 20.42
C CYS A 20 18.30 -1.50 18.95
N PRO A 21 18.89 -2.25 18.00
CA PRO A 21 18.70 -1.99 16.59
C PRO A 21 17.22 -2.18 16.24
N GLY A 22 16.56 -1.11 15.89
CA GLY A 22 15.18 -1.06 15.48
C GLY A 22 15.02 -0.35 14.14
N ILE A 23 13.79 -0.16 13.72
CA ILE A 23 13.47 0.64 12.53
C ILE A 23 13.17 2.07 12.98
N ASP A 24 13.92 3.03 12.45
CA ASP A 24 13.76 4.46 12.75
C ASP A 24 12.85 5.17 11.74
N TRP A 25 12.63 4.59 10.59
CA TRP A 25 11.83 5.18 9.53
C TRP A 25 11.34 4.11 8.56
N VAL A 26 10.10 4.22 8.13
CA VAL A 26 9.51 3.33 7.12
C VAL A 26 9.03 4.15 5.93
N ILE A 27 9.54 3.82 4.76
CA ILE A 27 9.13 4.41 3.48
C ILE A 27 8.48 3.33 2.64
N VAL A 28 7.25 3.55 2.22
CA VAL A 28 6.49 2.63 1.36
C VAL A 28 6.20 3.29 0.02
N GLY A 29 6.39 2.56 -1.05
CA GLY A 29 6.05 3.02 -2.39
C GLY A 29 5.83 1.88 -3.36
N GLY A 30 4.93 2.08 -4.31
CA GLY A 30 4.66 1.14 -5.38
C GLY A 30 5.72 1.19 -6.48
N GLU A 31 5.78 0.13 -7.26
CA GLU A 31 6.68 0.01 -8.40
C GLU A 31 6.24 0.90 -9.57
N SER A 32 7.19 1.36 -10.35
CA SER A 32 6.98 2.05 -11.61
C SER A 32 7.72 1.37 -12.75
N GLY A 33 7.30 1.63 -13.99
CA GLY A 33 7.89 1.04 -15.18
C GLY A 33 7.03 -0.04 -15.85
N PRO A 34 7.47 -0.57 -17.01
CA PRO A 34 6.66 -1.48 -17.82
C PRO A 34 6.25 -2.77 -17.12
N LYS A 35 7.07 -3.22 -16.18
CA LYS A 35 6.85 -4.47 -15.41
C LYS A 35 6.41 -4.21 -13.97
N ALA A 36 5.94 -2.99 -13.67
CA ALA A 36 5.46 -2.64 -12.34
C ALA A 36 4.35 -3.60 -11.88
N ARG A 37 4.48 -4.10 -10.67
CA ARG A 37 3.48 -4.95 -10.01
C ARG A 37 2.57 -4.10 -9.15
N PRO A 38 1.27 -4.43 -9.05
CA PRO A 38 0.37 -3.73 -8.15
C PRO A 38 0.69 -4.04 -6.68
N MET A 39 0.42 -3.06 -5.83
CA MET A 39 0.56 -3.16 -4.38
C MET A 39 -0.83 -3.19 -3.76
N HIS A 40 -1.11 -4.18 -2.93
CA HIS A 40 -2.41 -4.29 -2.28
C HIS A 40 -2.59 -3.16 -1.25
N PRO A 41 -3.69 -2.38 -1.33
CA PRO A 41 -3.90 -1.25 -0.42
C PRO A 41 -3.86 -1.64 1.06
N GLN A 42 -4.40 -2.81 1.40
CA GLN A 42 -4.40 -3.28 2.78
C GLN A 42 -2.99 -3.49 3.34
N TRP A 43 -2.05 -3.96 2.53
CA TRP A 43 -0.66 -4.11 2.99
C TRP A 43 -0.04 -2.79 3.42
N VAL A 44 -0.33 -1.74 2.68
CA VAL A 44 0.18 -0.39 2.98
C VAL A 44 -0.45 0.14 4.26
N MET A 45 -1.76 -0.05 4.40
CA MET A 45 -2.48 0.38 5.61
C MET A 45 -2.02 -0.39 6.85
N ASP A 46 -1.78 -1.69 6.73
CA ASP A 46 -1.29 -2.52 7.84
C ASP A 46 0.11 -2.08 8.29
N ILE A 47 1.00 -1.77 7.35
CA ILE A 47 2.33 -1.22 7.65
C ILE A 47 2.22 0.14 8.33
N ARG A 48 1.38 1.03 7.81
CA ARG A 48 1.12 2.34 8.42
C ARG A 48 0.64 2.19 9.86
N ASP A 49 -0.34 1.34 10.10
CA ASP A 49 -0.93 1.16 11.42
C ASP A 49 0.09 0.58 12.42
N GLN A 50 0.95 -0.34 11.99
CA GLN A 50 2.07 -0.83 12.78
C GLN A 50 3.06 0.28 13.11
N CYS A 51 3.40 1.14 12.16
CA CYS A 51 4.28 2.29 12.39
C CYS A 51 3.68 3.27 13.40
N LEU A 52 2.39 3.58 13.27
CA LEU A 52 1.69 4.47 14.21
C LEU A 52 1.68 3.90 15.63
N ALA A 53 1.41 2.61 15.77
CA ALA A 53 1.41 1.94 17.07
C ALA A 53 2.79 1.94 17.73
N ALA A 54 3.85 1.79 16.95
CA ALA A 54 5.24 1.80 17.43
C ALA A 54 5.87 3.20 17.48
N LYS A 55 5.15 4.24 17.11
CA LYS A 55 5.63 5.64 17.02
C LYS A 55 6.85 5.80 16.08
N VAL A 56 6.89 5.00 15.03
CA VAL A 56 7.89 5.10 13.97
C VAL A 56 7.37 5.98 12.85
N PRO A 57 8.13 6.97 12.38
CA PRO A 57 7.72 7.80 11.26
C PRO A 57 7.41 6.99 10.01
N PHE A 58 6.26 7.26 9.39
CA PHE A 58 5.79 6.59 8.20
C PHE A 58 5.71 7.54 7.02
N PHE A 59 6.36 7.19 5.92
CA PHE A 59 6.34 7.96 4.69
C PHE A 59 5.75 7.13 3.56
N PHE A 60 4.67 7.59 2.96
CA PHE A 60 4.10 6.98 1.78
C PHE A 60 4.51 7.76 0.53
N LYS A 61 5.40 7.17 -0.26
CA LYS A 61 5.98 7.82 -1.43
C LYS A 61 4.97 7.97 -2.57
N GLN A 62 4.32 6.87 -2.94
CA GLN A 62 3.38 6.82 -4.07
C GLN A 62 2.82 5.41 -4.27
N TRP A 63 1.71 5.32 -5.03
CA TRP A 63 1.16 4.04 -5.49
C TRP A 63 1.97 3.39 -6.63
N GLY A 64 2.79 4.13 -7.35
CA GLY A 64 3.49 3.67 -8.55
C GLY A 64 2.61 3.81 -9.79
N GLU A 65 2.46 2.74 -10.57
CA GLU A 65 1.63 2.75 -11.79
C GLU A 65 0.31 1.98 -11.63
N TRP A 66 -0.08 1.68 -10.39
CA TRP A 66 -1.32 0.97 -10.07
C TRP A 66 -2.08 1.70 -8.98
N ARG A 67 -3.39 1.72 -9.07
CA ARG A 67 -4.29 2.22 -8.02
C ARG A 67 -5.64 1.53 -8.05
N GLU A 68 -6.44 1.75 -7.03
CA GLU A 68 -7.85 1.36 -7.06
C GLU A 68 -8.61 2.21 -8.08
N PRO A 69 -9.57 1.62 -8.83
CA PRO A 69 -10.40 2.37 -9.77
C PRO A 69 -11.33 3.34 -9.02
N LEU A 70 -11.63 4.45 -9.66
CA LEU A 70 -12.58 5.41 -9.13
C LEU A 70 -14.01 4.88 -9.32
N ALA A 71 -14.74 4.73 -8.24
CA ALA A 71 -16.11 4.26 -8.25
C ALA A 71 -17.00 5.14 -9.16
N GLY A 72 -17.81 4.52 -9.98
CA GLY A 72 -18.71 5.19 -10.90
C GLY A 72 -18.08 5.80 -12.15
N LYS A 73 -16.77 5.84 -12.25
CA LYS A 73 -16.06 6.38 -13.44
C LYS A 73 -15.27 5.32 -14.20
N GLU A 74 -14.59 4.46 -13.50
CA GLU A 74 -13.70 3.45 -14.06
C GLU A 74 -14.14 2.03 -13.72
N PHE A 75 -15.03 1.90 -12.76
CA PHE A 75 -15.58 0.63 -12.34
C PHE A 75 -17.08 0.76 -12.12
N ASP A 76 -17.88 0.10 -12.94
CA ASP A 76 -19.31 0.02 -12.77
C ASP A 76 -19.66 -1.20 -11.92
N THR A 77 -19.95 -0.95 -10.66
CA THR A 77 -20.32 -2.00 -9.70
C THR A 77 -21.64 -2.70 -10.04
N SER A 78 -22.52 -2.06 -10.80
CA SER A 78 -23.82 -2.64 -11.18
C SER A 78 -23.71 -3.71 -12.26
N LEU A 79 -22.72 -3.63 -13.11
CA LEU A 79 -22.48 -4.55 -14.21
C LEU A 79 -21.26 -5.47 -13.99
N GLY A 80 -20.52 -5.27 -12.92
CA GLY A 80 -19.29 -6.01 -12.66
C GLY A 80 -18.25 -5.85 -13.77
N ARG A 81 -18.34 -4.80 -14.55
CA ARG A 81 -17.44 -4.53 -15.67
C ARG A 81 -16.51 -3.37 -15.37
N ALA A 82 -15.23 -3.58 -15.66
CA ALA A 82 -14.29 -2.48 -15.72
C ALA A 82 -14.59 -1.65 -16.98
N ALA A 83 -14.81 -0.37 -16.82
CA ALA A 83 -14.79 0.57 -17.92
C ALA A 83 -13.39 0.64 -18.54
N LYS A 84 -12.75 1.52 -18.95
CA LYS A 84 -11.35 1.58 -19.43
C LYS A 84 -10.50 2.31 -18.39
N PRO A 85 -9.26 1.88 -18.15
CA PRO A 85 -8.50 0.73 -18.65
C PRO A 85 -8.93 -0.61 -18.02
N PRO A 86 -8.46 -1.73 -18.56
CA PRO A 86 -8.83 -3.04 -18.03
C PRO A 86 -8.47 -3.14 -16.55
N ALA A 87 -9.42 -3.55 -15.74
CA ALA A 87 -9.20 -3.79 -14.33
C ALA A 87 -8.73 -5.23 -14.09
N PHE A 88 -7.96 -5.39 -13.05
CA PHE A 88 -7.50 -6.67 -12.55
C PHE A 88 -7.93 -6.83 -11.10
N ILE A 89 -7.99 -8.05 -10.62
CA ILE A 89 -8.18 -8.33 -9.19
C ILE A 89 -6.84 -8.72 -8.60
N LEU A 90 -6.41 -7.99 -7.60
CA LEU A 90 -5.24 -8.29 -6.80
C LEU A 90 -5.70 -9.05 -5.55
N SER A 91 -5.27 -10.29 -5.43
CA SER A 91 -5.56 -11.10 -4.23
C SER A 91 -4.71 -10.63 -3.04
N GLU A 92 -5.12 -11.03 -1.85
CA GLU A 92 -4.35 -10.76 -0.61
C GLU A 92 -2.95 -11.38 -0.62
N THR A 93 -2.75 -12.41 -1.42
CA THR A 93 -1.43 -13.07 -1.61
C THR A 93 -0.55 -12.43 -2.66
N GLY A 94 -1.05 -11.38 -3.35
CA GLY A 94 -0.30 -10.66 -4.38
C GLY A 94 -0.46 -11.20 -5.80
N THR A 95 -1.32 -12.19 -6.02
CA THR A 95 -1.60 -12.72 -7.35
C THR A 95 -2.57 -11.81 -8.10
N VAL A 96 -2.22 -11.49 -9.34
CA VAL A 96 -3.05 -10.66 -10.23
C VAL A 96 -3.91 -11.57 -11.12
N HIS A 97 -5.22 -11.36 -11.09
CA HIS A 97 -6.18 -12.09 -11.89
C HIS A 97 -6.88 -11.15 -12.87
N CYS A 98 -7.10 -11.62 -14.11
CA CYS A 98 -7.95 -10.87 -15.04
C CYS A 98 -9.37 -10.82 -14.50
N PHE A 99 -10.01 -9.67 -14.64
CA PHE A 99 -11.35 -9.46 -14.10
C PHE A 99 -12.38 -10.47 -14.65
N GLU A 100 -12.29 -10.84 -15.93
CA GLU A 100 -13.23 -11.75 -16.58
C GLU A 100 -13.20 -13.19 -16.03
N SER A 101 -12.08 -13.59 -15.45
CA SER A 101 -11.91 -14.95 -14.88
C SER A 101 -12.11 -15.01 -13.37
N SER A 102 -12.48 -13.91 -12.74
CA SER A 102 -12.38 -13.72 -11.29
C SER A 102 -13.68 -13.89 -10.51
N HIS A 103 -14.69 -14.59 -11.03
CA HIS A 103 -15.98 -14.75 -10.34
C HIS A 103 -15.92 -15.26 -8.90
N ILE A 104 -14.78 -15.75 -8.46
CA ILE A 104 -14.59 -16.41 -7.14
C ILE A 104 -13.37 -15.88 -6.38
N VAL A 105 -12.58 -14.97 -6.94
CA VAL A 105 -11.34 -14.50 -6.29
C VAL A 105 -11.63 -13.32 -5.38
N LYS A 106 -11.37 -13.49 -4.09
CA LYS A 106 -11.35 -12.37 -3.14
C LYS A 106 -10.14 -11.50 -3.40
N GLY A 107 -10.36 -10.22 -3.53
CA GLY A 107 -9.27 -9.27 -3.75
C GLY A 107 -9.78 -7.85 -3.98
N LYS A 108 -8.85 -6.97 -4.24
CA LYS A 108 -9.12 -5.57 -4.59
C LYS A 108 -9.01 -5.36 -6.08
N ALA A 109 -9.97 -4.65 -6.66
CA ALA A 109 -9.85 -4.19 -8.03
C ALA A 109 -8.70 -3.18 -8.14
N VAL A 110 -7.83 -3.37 -9.12
CA VAL A 110 -6.71 -2.47 -9.41
C VAL A 110 -6.64 -2.20 -10.91
N ILE A 111 -6.25 -1.00 -11.27
CA ILE A 111 -6.03 -0.59 -12.66
C ILE A 111 -4.63 -0.06 -12.83
N LYS A 112 -4.04 -0.31 -14.01
CA LYS A 112 -2.75 0.26 -14.37
C LYS A 112 -2.97 1.65 -14.94
N VAL A 113 -2.28 2.63 -14.38
CA VAL A 113 -2.30 4.03 -14.81
C VAL A 113 -0.86 4.56 -14.82
N ASP A 114 -0.65 5.79 -15.27
CA ASP A 114 0.65 6.41 -15.09
C ASP A 114 0.90 6.81 -13.63
N LYS A 115 2.15 6.92 -13.25
CA LYS A 115 2.61 7.24 -11.90
C LYS A 115 2.01 8.53 -11.32
N LYS A 116 1.79 9.53 -12.17
CA LYS A 116 1.20 10.81 -11.79
C LYS A 116 -0.28 10.65 -11.45
N THR A 117 -1.00 9.89 -12.26
CA THR A 117 -2.42 9.60 -12.09
C THR A 117 -2.68 8.70 -10.87
N ALA A 118 -1.79 7.74 -10.60
CA ALA A 118 -1.89 6.90 -9.40
C ALA A 118 -1.79 7.73 -8.10
N GLY A 119 -0.91 8.74 -8.10
CA GLY A 119 -0.80 9.68 -6.98
C GLY A 119 -0.15 9.09 -5.74
N ARG A 120 -0.31 9.81 -4.63
CA ARG A 120 0.31 9.48 -3.34
C ARG A 120 -0.63 9.64 -2.13
N LEU A 121 -1.92 9.67 -2.36
CA LEU A 121 -2.89 9.69 -1.27
C LEU A 121 -3.10 8.28 -0.71
N LEU A 122 -2.94 8.12 0.57
CA LEU A 122 -3.28 6.92 1.31
C LEU A 122 -4.35 7.29 2.34
N ASP A 123 -5.51 6.63 2.23
CA ASP A 123 -6.65 6.93 3.11
C ASP A 123 -7.04 8.42 3.10
N GLY A 124 -7.04 9.02 1.90
CA GLY A 124 -7.45 10.40 1.64
C GLY A 124 -6.45 11.49 2.01
N ARG A 125 -5.23 11.14 2.46
CA ARG A 125 -4.19 12.11 2.83
C ARG A 125 -2.79 11.71 2.38
N GLU A 126 -1.89 12.67 2.34
CA GLU A 126 -0.46 12.42 2.20
C GLU A 126 0.18 12.06 3.55
N TRP A 127 1.14 11.15 3.50
CA TRP A 127 1.93 10.71 4.66
C TRP A 127 3.39 11.03 4.42
N ASN A 128 3.88 12.06 5.07
CA ASN A 128 5.20 12.63 4.84
C ASN A 128 6.05 12.68 6.11
N GLU A 129 5.84 11.76 7.03
CA GLU A 129 6.60 11.74 8.27
C GLU A 129 8.07 11.42 8.04
N VAL A 130 8.94 12.11 8.72
CA VAL A 130 10.39 11.91 8.70
C VAL A 130 10.91 11.79 10.13
N PRO A 131 12.05 11.09 10.34
CA PRO A 131 12.66 11.03 11.66
C PRO A 131 13.01 12.43 12.17
N ALA A 132 12.78 12.66 13.46
CA ALA A 132 13.30 13.83 14.12
C ALA A 132 14.83 13.72 14.26
N CYS A 133 15.54 14.77 13.92
CA CYS A 133 16.99 14.83 14.12
C CYS A 133 17.33 15.12 15.59
#